data_ee707af41d550e106936b4245821cdf3
#
_entry.id   ee707af41d550e106936b4245821cdf3
#
_cell.length_a   1.000
_cell.length_b   1.000
_cell.length_c   1.000
_cell.angle_alpha   90.00
_cell.angle_beta   90.00
_cell.angle_gamma   90.00
#
_symmetry.space_group_name_H-M   'P 1'
#
loop_
_entity.id
_entity.type
_entity.pdbx_description
1 polymer ?
#
loop_
_entity_poly.entity_id
_entity_poly.type
_entity_poly.pdbx_seq_one_letter_code
_entity_poly.pdbx_strand_id
1 'polypeptide(L)'
;MPATLLVLDIDGTLRPHGEPRVPKENVDALRTVQKAGVKLVIATGRCRAEIPAKMLRGIRPDYWICAAGAQVEDAAGTAPYTSHMTTEEMYALVDFCEDYEHPLGFSFSDGGYVYLDYEAFHVQEKAAALEGCLKDGEDQDRHLLDMPFSAFGMLAAEDIAKFQAKYGYLGLQFLPYHVTGCDILRAGQYLSLIHI
;
A
#
# COMPACT_ATOMS: atom_id res chain seq x y z
N MET A 1 -8.21 -11.23 29.85
CA MET A 1 -7.10 -12.02 29.23
C MET A 1 -5.99 -11.06 28.87
N PRO A 2 -4.70 -11.42 29.01
CA PRO A 2 -3.63 -10.57 28.49
C PRO A 2 -3.74 -10.45 26.97
N ALA A 3 -3.39 -9.30 26.42
CA ALA A 3 -3.34 -9.12 24.95
C ALA A 3 -2.35 -10.11 24.36
N THR A 4 -2.77 -10.83 23.32
CA THR A 4 -1.93 -11.84 22.63
C THR A 4 -1.43 -11.37 21.27
N LEU A 5 -2.02 -10.31 20.76
CA LEU A 5 -1.72 -9.73 19.46
C LEU A 5 -1.71 -8.20 19.55
N LEU A 6 -0.70 -7.57 18.92
CA LEU A 6 -0.61 -6.13 18.73
C LEU A 6 -0.49 -5.86 17.23
N VAL A 7 -1.46 -5.14 16.69
CA VAL A 7 -1.49 -4.73 15.27
C VAL A 7 -1.19 -3.24 15.17
N LEU A 8 -0.26 -2.84 14.32
CA LEU A 8 0.19 -1.47 14.19
C LEU A 8 0.42 -1.11 12.72
N ASP A 9 0.04 0.10 12.35
CA ASP A 9 0.42 0.72 11.10
C ASP A 9 1.84 1.34 11.20
N ILE A 10 2.45 1.63 10.05
CA ILE A 10 3.76 2.25 9.94
C ILE A 10 3.65 3.77 9.92
N ASP A 11 3.00 4.30 8.88
CA ASP A 11 3.05 5.72 8.52
C ASP A 11 2.08 6.55 9.36
N GLY A 12 2.62 7.49 10.13
CA GLY A 12 1.82 8.27 11.08
C GLY A 12 1.53 7.56 12.41
N THR A 13 1.88 6.26 12.54
CA THR A 13 1.69 5.47 13.76
C THR A 13 3.02 5.06 14.39
N LEU A 14 3.72 4.09 13.83
CA LEU A 14 5.04 3.69 14.30
C LEU A 14 6.11 4.69 13.93
N ARG A 15 6.01 5.26 12.76
CA ARG A 15 6.91 6.22 12.16
C ARG A 15 6.17 7.53 11.91
N PRO A 16 6.55 8.65 12.56
CA PRO A 16 6.01 9.98 12.23
C PRO A 16 6.23 10.31 10.75
N HIS A 17 5.30 11.08 10.17
CA HIS A 17 5.45 11.57 8.80
C HIS A 17 6.73 12.41 8.66
N GLY A 18 7.44 12.23 7.56
CA GLY A 18 8.71 12.90 7.27
C GLY A 18 9.95 12.29 7.93
N GLU A 19 9.77 11.36 8.88
CA GLU A 19 10.90 10.64 9.48
C GLU A 19 11.30 9.43 8.62
N PRO A 20 12.60 9.19 8.36
CA PRO A 20 13.02 8.06 7.53
C PRO A 20 12.94 6.70 8.25
N ARG A 21 12.78 6.69 9.57
CA ARG A 21 12.85 5.48 10.41
C ARG A 21 11.93 5.57 11.62
N VAL A 22 11.51 4.41 12.11
CA VAL A 22 10.82 4.29 13.39
C VAL A 22 11.69 4.85 14.53
N PRO A 23 11.18 5.71 15.42
CA PRO A 23 11.90 6.21 16.58
C PRO A 23 12.42 5.09 17.47
N LYS A 24 13.56 5.31 18.12
CA LYS A 24 14.20 4.28 18.97
C LYS A 24 13.30 3.87 20.13
N GLU A 25 12.57 4.81 20.70
CA GLU A 25 11.66 4.61 21.83
C GLU A 25 10.55 3.60 21.45
N ASN A 26 9.97 3.75 20.25
CA ASN A 26 8.96 2.82 19.74
C ASN A 26 9.57 1.42 19.48
N VAL A 27 10.79 1.35 18.97
CA VAL A 27 11.50 0.07 18.78
C VAL A 27 11.70 -0.65 20.13
N ASP A 28 12.15 0.08 21.16
CA ASP A 28 12.42 -0.49 22.47
C ASP A 28 11.12 -0.94 23.18
N ALA A 29 10.03 -0.16 23.04
CA ALA A 29 8.71 -0.53 23.50
C ALA A 29 8.21 -1.83 22.83
N LEU A 30 8.29 -1.93 21.51
CA LEU A 30 7.86 -3.12 20.75
C LEU A 30 8.66 -4.37 21.13
N ARG A 31 9.96 -4.24 21.32
CA ARG A 31 10.81 -5.35 21.81
C ARG A 31 10.39 -5.83 23.19
N THR A 32 9.98 -4.90 24.06
CA THR A 32 9.48 -5.25 25.40
C THR A 32 8.17 -6.01 25.31
N VAL A 33 7.26 -5.57 24.44
CA VAL A 33 5.97 -6.23 24.19
C VAL A 33 6.17 -7.65 23.63
N GLN A 34 7.07 -7.81 22.64
CA GLN A 34 7.39 -9.13 22.08
C GLN A 34 8.02 -10.08 23.11
N LYS A 35 8.92 -9.57 23.99
CA LYS A 35 9.49 -10.35 25.10
C LYS A 35 8.42 -10.82 26.12
N ALA A 36 7.33 -10.08 26.25
CA ALA A 36 6.19 -10.48 27.07
C ALA A 36 5.27 -11.53 26.38
N GLY A 37 5.65 -12.02 25.19
CA GLY A 37 4.93 -13.06 24.45
C GLY A 37 3.77 -12.55 23.59
N VAL A 38 3.63 -11.24 23.40
CA VAL A 38 2.63 -10.66 22.51
C VAL A 38 3.14 -10.73 21.06
N LYS A 39 2.30 -11.24 20.17
CA LYS A 39 2.58 -11.30 18.72
C LYS A 39 2.46 -9.90 18.10
N LEU A 40 3.42 -9.54 17.27
CA LEU A 40 3.44 -8.26 16.58
C LEU A 40 3.01 -8.43 15.13
N VAL A 41 2.04 -7.64 14.70
CA VAL A 41 1.58 -7.55 13.30
C VAL A 41 1.78 -6.13 12.81
N ILE A 42 2.39 -5.98 11.67
CA ILE A 42 2.41 -4.70 10.93
C ILE A 42 1.33 -4.76 9.87
N ALA A 43 0.42 -3.76 9.88
CA ALA A 43 -0.62 -3.60 8.88
C ALA A 43 -0.43 -2.25 8.18
N THR A 44 -0.25 -2.24 6.86
CA THR A 44 0.13 -1.05 6.11
C THR A 44 -0.44 -1.06 4.68
N GLY A 45 -0.65 0.14 4.11
CA GLY A 45 -0.94 0.33 2.70
C GLY A 45 0.21 -0.05 1.77
N ARG A 46 1.45 -0.03 2.28
CA ARG A 46 2.64 -0.35 1.50
C ARG A 46 2.65 -1.82 1.07
N CYS A 47 3.20 -2.10 -0.11
CA CYS A 47 3.61 -3.46 -0.42
C CYS A 47 4.85 -3.86 0.40
N ARG A 48 5.09 -5.15 0.55
CA ARG A 48 6.19 -5.66 1.40
C ARG A 48 7.56 -5.17 0.96
N ALA A 49 7.79 -5.05 -0.35
CA ALA A 49 9.06 -4.60 -0.92
C ALA A 49 9.38 -3.11 -0.64
N GLU A 50 8.35 -2.30 -0.39
CA GLU A 50 8.49 -0.87 -0.06
C GLU A 50 8.86 -0.61 1.41
N ILE A 51 9.06 -1.67 2.21
CA ILE A 51 9.41 -1.57 3.63
C ILE A 51 10.85 -2.01 3.82
N PRO A 52 11.83 -1.10 3.68
CA PRO A 52 13.23 -1.46 3.85
C PRO A 52 13.54 -1.80 5.32
N ALA A 53 14.36 -2.82 5.54
CA ALA A 53 14.72 -3.27 6.88
C ALA A 53 15.28 -2.16 7.79
N LYS A 54 15.98 -1.17 7.20
CA LYS A 54 16.50 0.01 7.91
C LYS A 54 15.41 0.90 8.50
N MET A 55 14.21 0.92 7.91
CA MET A 55 13.07 1.73 8.39
C MET A 55 12.62 1.26 9.76
N LEU A 56 12.52 -0.03 9.98
CA LEU A 56 12.04 -0.65 11.21
C LEU A 56 13.11 -0.87 12.27
N ARG A 57 14.37 -0.51 12.03
CA ARG A 57 15.50 -0.66 12.97
C ARG A 57 15.60 -2.06 13.59
N GLY A 58 15.34 -3.11 12.81
CA GLY A 58 15.44 -4.50 13.24
C GLY A 58 14.27 -5.02 14.05
N ILE A 59 13.13 -4.33 14.06
CA ILE A 59 11.84 -4.92 14.48
C ILE A 59 11.54 -6.08 13.53
N ARG A 60 11.15 -7.23 14.09
CA ARG A 60 10.75 -8.43 13.35
C ARG A 60 9.31 -8.77 13.72
N PRO A 61 8.33 -8.36 12.93
CA PRO A 61 6.94 -8.74 13.14
C PRO A 61 6.75 -10.25 12.97
N ASP A 62 5.76 -10.81 13.65
CA ASP A 62 5.33 -12.19 13.44
C ASP A 62 4.52 -12.33 12.15
N TYR A 63 3.77 -11.26 11.78
CA TYR A 63 3.01 -11.19 10.54
C TYR A 63 3.04 -9.78 9.95
N TRP A 64 2.83 -9.74 8.65
CA TRP A 64 2.67 -8.55 7.84
C TRP A 64 1.31 -8.59 7.17
N ILE A 65 0.58 -7.52 7.19
CA ILE A 65 -0.60 -7.26 6.37
C ILE A 65 -0.23 -6.09 5.48
N CYS A 66 0.04 -6.37 4.21
CA CYS A 66 0.57 -5.42 3.22
C CYS A 66 -0.46 -5.12 2.13
N ALA A 67 -0.16 -4.11 1.30
CA ALA A 67 -0.99 -3.67 0.19
C ALA A 67 -2.46 -3.51 0.61
N ALA A 68 -2.70 -2.76 1.69
CA ALA A 68 -4.01 -2.48 2.25
C ALA A 68 -4.85 -3.74 2.56
N GLY A 69 -4.20 -4.84 2.95
CA GLY A 69 -4.86 -6.10 3.28
C GLY A 69 -4.90 -7.12 2.14
N ALA A 70 -4.34 -6.78 0.99
CA ALA A 70 -4.28 -7.70 -0.16
C ALA A 70 -3.28 -8.85 0.03
N GLN A 71 -2.28 -8.69 0.89
CA GLN A 71 -1.29 -9.70 1.20
C GLN A 71 -1.11 -9.87 2.70
N VAL A 72 -1.14 -11.10 3.17
CA VAL A 72 -0.72 -11.49 4.53
C VAL A 72 0.51 -12.38 4.40
N GLU A 73 1.60 -12.01 5.07
CA GLU A 73 2.87 -12.72 5.07
C GLU A 73 3.29 -13.04 6.50
N ASP A 74 3.81 -14.24 6.75
CA ASP A 74 4.38 -14.61 8.05
C ASP A 74 5.87 -14.21 8.17
N ALA A 75 6.45 -14.42 9.35
CA ALA A 75 7.85 -14.11 9.62
C ALA A 75 8.86 -14.92 8.76
N ALA A 76 8.44 -16.03 8.16
CA ALA A 76 9.25 -16.86 7.27
C ALA A 76 9.16 -16.42 5.80
N GLY A 77 8.29 -15.44 5.48
CA GLY A 77 8.06 -14.97 4.11
C GLY A 77 7.05 -15.82 3.35
N THR A 78 6.29 -16.67 4.04
CA THR A 78 5.18 -17.40 3.42
C THR A 78 3.97 -16.48 3.38
N ALA A 79 3.29 -16.41 2.25
CA ALA A 79 2.08 -15.61 2.08
C ALA A 79 0.82 -16.52 2.08
N PRO A 80 0.23 -16.79 3.27
CA PRO A 80 -0.96 -17.63 3.38
C PRO A 80 -2.20 -17.01 2.73
N TYR A 81 -2.19 -15.72 2.46
CA TYR A 81 -3.27 -15.04 1.79
C TYR A 81 -2.73 -13.98 0.82
N THR A 82 -3.25 -14.00 -0.40
CA THR A 82 -3.06 -12.95 -1.40
C THR A 82 -4.37 -12.71 -2.15
N SER A 83 -4.64 -11.45 -2.48
CA SER A 83 -5.76 -11.04 -3.33
C SER A 83 -5.23 -10.09 -4.39
N HIS A 84 -5.43 -10.44 -5.65
CA HIS A 84 -4.97 -9.65 -6.80
C HIS A 84 -6.15 -9.00 -7.52
N MET A 85 -5.92 -7.88 -8.15
CA MET A 85 -6.89 -7.27 -9.06
C MET A 85 -7.16 -8.22 -10.23
N THR A 86 -8.37 -8.19 -10.75
CA THR A 86 -8.69 -8.86 -12.00
C THR A 86 -8.16 -8.04 -13.18
N THR A 87 -8.00 -8.71 -14.32
CA THR A 87 -7.63 -8.05 -15.57
C THR A 87 -8.61 -6.93 -15.93
N GLU A 88 -9.91 -7.16 -15.72
CA GLU A 88 -10.95 -6.17 -15.98
C GLU A 88 -10.84 -4.94 -15.08
N GLU A 89 -10.60 -5.13 -13.77
CA GLU A 89 -10.40 -4.04 -12.82
C GLU A 89 -9.17 -3.19 -13.17
N MET A 90 -8.06 -3.85 -13.53
CA MET A 90 -6.82 -3.18 -13.89
C MET A 90 -6.97 -2.37 -15.19
N TYR A 91 -7.46 -2.99 -16.25
CA TYR A 91 -7.61 -2.30 -17.54
C TYR A 91 -8.66 -1.20 -17.52
N ALA A 92 -9.75 -1.33 -16.74
CA ALA A 92 -10.70 -0.25 -16.56
C ALA A 92 -10.06 1.01 -15.97
N LEU A 93 -9.10 0.84 -15.04
CA LEU A 93 -8.33 1.95 -14.48
C LEU A 93 -7.36 2.54 -15.52
N VAL A 94 -6.63 1.69 -16.25
CA VAL A 94 -5.71 2.15 -17.31
C VAL A 94 -6.47 2.94 -18.36
N ASP A 95 -7.52 2.37 -18.95
CA ASP A 95 -8.33 3.01 -19.98
C ASP A 95 -8.87 4.37 -19.51
N PHE A 96 -9.41 4.40 -18.28
CA PHE A 96 -9.96 5.64 -17.74
C PHE A 96 -8.87 6.70 -17.51
N CYS A 97 -7.74 6.32 -16.94
CA CYS A 97 -6.68 7.27 -16.64
C CYS A 97 -5.95 7.74 -17.92
N GLU A 98 -5.83 6.90 -18.94
CA GLU A 98 -5.34 7.32 -20.27
C GLU A 98 -6.32 8.31 -20.93
N ASP A 99 -7.62 8.03 -20.94
CA ASP A 99 -8.66 8.89 -21.53
C ASP A 99 -8.70 10.29 -20.90
N TYR A 100 -8.39 10.41 -19.61
CA TYR A 100 -8.48 11.67 -18.84
C TYR A 100 -7.11 12.22 -18.39
N GLU A 101 -6.00 11.64 -18.86
CA GLU A 101 -4.61 12.07 -18.57
C GLU A 101 -4.32 12.11 -17.04
N HIS A 102 -4.74 11.06 -16.31
CA HIS A 102 -4.48 10.96 -14.88
C HIS A 102 -3.28 10.04 -14.58
N PRO A 103 -2.37 10.46 -13.68
CA PRO A 103 -1.30 9.61 -13.20
C PRO A 103 -1.85 8.37 -12.48
N LEU A 104 -1.32 7.19 -12.84
CA LEU A 104 -1.76 5.89 -12.32
C LEU A 104 -0.58 4.96 -12.08
N GLY A 105 -0.60 4.26 -10.96
CA GLY A 105 0.34 3.20 -10.66
C GLY A 105 -0.35 2.01 -9.99
N PHE A 106 0.40 0.91 -9.89
CA PHE A 106 -0.07 -0.35 -9.32
C PHE A 106 0.93 -0.91 -8.32
N SER A 107 0.43 -1.49 -7.24
CA SER A 107 1.24 -2.17 -6.22
C SER A 107 1.33 -3.65 -6.54
N PHE A 108 2.55 -4.13 -6.76
CA PHE A 108 2.89 -5.53 -7.03
C PHE A 108 3.66 -6.15 -5.86
N SER A 109 3.97 -7.42 -5.95
CA SER A 109 4.71 -8.17 -4.93
C SER A 109 6.11 -7.61 -4.66
N ASP A 110 6.74 -7.01 -5.67
CA ASP A 110 8.11 -6.50 -5.65
C ASP A 110 8.21 -4.96 -5.63
N GLY A 111 7.09 -4.24 -5.55
CA GLY A 111 7.06 -2.76 -5.45
C GLY A 111 5.89 -2.11 -6.15
N GLY A 112 5.83 -0.78 -6.04
CA GLY A 112 4.92 0.06 -6.79
C GLY A 112 5.50 0.40 -8.17
N TYR A 113 4.68 0.27 -9.21
CA TYR A 113 5.02 0.61 -10.58
C TYR A 113 4.05 1.65 -11.12
N VAL A 114 4.59 2.75 -11.60
CA VAL A 114 3.78 3.81 -12.23
C VAL A 114 3.62 3.48 -13.70
N TYR A 115 2.39 3.31 -14.14
CA TYR A 115 2.04 2.99 -15.52
C TYR A 115 1.76 4.22 -16.37
N LEU A 116 1.29 5.29 -15.73
CA LEU A 116 0.97 6.56 -16.40
C LEU A 116 1.55 7.72 -15.59
N ASP A 117 2.33 8.57 -16.26
CA ASP A 117 2.95 9.80 -15.73
C ASP A 117 3.84 9.58 -14.51
N TYR A 118 4.95 8.85 -14.71
CA TYR A 118 5.96 8.61 -13.68
C TYR A 118 6.51 9.90 -13.06
N GLU A 119 6.69 10.94 -13.86
CA GLU A 119 7.28 12.20 -13.37
C GLU A 119 6.37 12.90 -12.34
N ALA A 120 5.05 12.84 -12.51
CA ALA A 120 4.10 13.39 -11.53
C ALA A 120 4.26 12.75 -10.15
N PHE A 121 4.40 11.42 -10.09
CA PHE A 121 4.66 10.71 -8.84
C PHE A 121 6.05 10.96 -8.29
N HIS A 122 7.06 11.05 -9.13
CA HIS A 122 8.44 11.29 -8.72
C HIS A 122 8.63 12.63 -8.01
N VAL A 123 7.92 13.67 -8.45
CA VAL A 123 7.88 14.97 -7.76
C VAL A 123 7.30 14.83 -6.35
N GLN A 124 6.24 14.04 -6.18
CA GLN A 124 5.64 13.79 -4.86
C GLN A 124 6.54 12.95 -3.96
N GLU A 125 7.20 11.92 -4.48
CA GLU A 125 8.15 11.10 -3.71
C GLU A 125 9.27 11.93 -3.12
N LYS A 126 9.86 12.83 -3.91
CA LYS A 126 10.90 13.78 -3.45
C LYS A 126 10.39 14.63 -2.31
N ALA A 127 9.19 15.21 -2.44
CA ALA A 127 8.59 16.03 -1.40
C ALA A 127 8.30 15.25 -0.11
N ALA A 128 7.98 13.96 -0.22
CA ALA A 128 7.68 13.08 0.91
C ALA A 128 8.90 12.36 1.50
N ALA A 129 10.12 12.60 0.98
CA ALA A 129 11.35 11.87 1.35
C ALA A 129 11.24 10.33 1.18
N LEU A 130 10.51 9.89 0.17
CA LEU A 130 10.25 8.49 -0.14
C LEU A 130 10.97 8.03 -1.43
N GLU A 131 12.00 8.77 -1.85
CA GLU A 131 12.73 8.51 -3.10
C GLU A 131 13.11 7.03 -3.27
N GLY A 132 12.80 6.49 -4.45
CA GLY A 132 13.15 5.13 -4.86
C GLY A 132 12.17 4.05 -4.37
N CYS A 133 10.99 4.43 -3.88
CA CYS A 133 9.94 3.47 -3.56
C CYS A 133 9.12 3.07 -4.78
N LEU A 134 8.96 3.98 -5.75
CA LEU A 134 8.24 3.73 -6.98
C LEU A 134 9.20 3.43 -8.14
N LYS A 135 8.76 2.58 -9.04
CA LYS A 135 9.45 2.19 -10.26
C LYS A 135 8.71 2.71 -11.47
N ASP A 136 9.47 3.07 -12.51
CA ASP A 136 8.92 3.32 -13.82
C ASP A 136 8.35 2.02 -14.39
N GLY A 137 7.11 2.07 -14.79
CA GLY A 137 6.32 0.97 -15.36
C GLY A 137 5.54 1.42 -16.60
N GLU A 138 5.94 2.53 -17.25
CA GLU A 138 5.24 3.09 -18.41
C GLU A 138 5.25 2.15 -19.63
N ASP A 139 6.15 1.14 -19.66
CA ASP A 139 6.08 0.04 -20.63
C ASP A 139 4.84 -0.87 -20.43
N GLN A 140 4.14 -0.74 -19.31
CA GLN A 140 2.90 -1.43 -18.97
C GLN A 140 2.97 -2.96 -19.14
N ASP A 141 4.11 -3.57 -18.81
CA ASP A 141 4.35 -5.01 -19.02
C ASP A 141 4.44 -5.81 -17.70
N ARG A 142 4.60 -5.11 -16.54
CA ARG A 142 4.84 -5.76 -15.25
C ARG A 142 3.71 -6.75 -14.85
N HIS A 143 2.45 -6.44 -15.21
CA HIS A 143 1.29 -7.30 -14.96
C HIS A 143 1.31 -8.63 -15.73
N LEU A 144 2.17 -8.76 -16.74
CA LEU A 144 2.35 -10.03 -17.47
C LEU A 144 3.04 -11.12 -16.64
N LEU A 145 3.71 -10.72 -15.52
CA LEU A 145 4.35 -11.65 -14.60
C LEU A 145 3.38 -12.09 -13.49
N ASP A 146 2.72 -11.15 -12.85
CA ASP A 146 1.64 -11.36 -11.87
C ASP A 146 0.75 -10.13 -11.81
N MET A 147 -0.52 -10.31 -11.43
CA MET A 147 -1.48 -9.21 -11.32
C MET A 147 -1.20 -8.36 -10.08
N PRO A 148 -1.48 -7.05 -10.11
CA PRO A 148 -1.28 -6.17 -8.97
C PRO A 148 -2.23 -6.48 -7.81
N PHE A 149 -1.84 -6.10 -6.61
CA PHE A 149 -2.67 -6.17 -5.41
C PHE A 149 -3.71 -5.05 -5.34
N SER A 150 -3.29 -3.86 -5.73
CA SER A 150 -4.07 -2.62 -5.66
C SER A 150 -3.53 -1.61 -6.66
N ALA A 151 -4.22 -0.49 -6.81
CA ALA A 151 -3.73 0.64 -7.58
C ALA A 151 -3.63 1.90 -6.70
N PHE A 152 -2.91 2.90 -7.18
CA PHE A 152 -2.84 4.23 -6.62
C PHE A 152 -2.84 5.25 -7.76
N GLY A 153 -3.46 6.41 -7.54
CA GLY A 153 -3.63 7.37 -8.61
C GLY A 153 -3.78 8.80 -8.11
N MET A 154 -3.72 9.74 -9.04
CA MET A 154 -4.01 11.14 -8.78
C MET A 154 -5.36 11.51 -9.39
N LEU A 155 -6.44 11.18 -8.67
CA LEU A 155 -7.81 11.44 -9.09
C LEU A 155 -8.51 12.36 -8.08
N ALA A 156 -9.12 13.42 -8.58
CA ALA A 156 -10.00 14.27 -7.80
C ALA A 156 -11.36 13.60 -7.58
N ALA A 157 -12.14 14.10 -6.61
CA ALA A 157 -13.45 13.52 -6.30
C ALA A 157 -14.41 13.47 -7.50
N GLU A 158 -14.32 14.46 -8.41
CA GLU A 158 -15.14 14.50 -9.63
C GLU A 158 -14.73 13.41 -10.63
N ASP A 159 -13.45 13.05 -10.72
CA ASP A 159 -12.94 12.00 -11.61
C ASP A 159 -13.28 10.62 -11.06
N ILE A 160 -13.19 10.46 -9.74
CA ILE A 160 -13.69 9.26 -9.06
C ILE A 160 -15.19 9.06 -9.34
N ALA A 161 -15.99 10.13 -9.29
CA ALA A 161 -17.42 10.05 -9.61
C ALA A 161 -17.67 9.66 -11.08
N LYS A 162 -16.86 10.17 -12.04
CA LYS A 162 -16.93 9.78 -13.45
C LYS A 162 -16.55 8.30 -13.64
N PHE A 163 -15.47 7.86 -12.99
CA PHE A 163 -15.09 6.44 -13.01
C PHE A 163 -16.21 5.55 -12.48
N GLN A 164 -16.78 5.89 -11.32
CA GLN A 164 -17.87 5.14 -10.73
C GLN A 164 -19.14 5.11 -11.59
N ALA A 165 -19.43 6.19 -12.32
CA ALA A 165 -20.55 6.21 -13.25
C ALA A 165 -20.37 5.23 -14.43
N LYS A 166 -19.14 5.01 -14.91
CA LYS A 166 -18.82 4.12 -16.05
C LYS A 166 -18.53 2.69 -15.59
N TYR A 167 -17.78 2.52 -14.50
CA TYR A 167 -17.18 1.27 -14.05
C TYR A 167 -17.58 0.88 -12.61
N GLY A 168 -18.60 1.50 -12.04
CA GLY A 168 -19.02 1.26 -10.64
C GLY A 168 -19.43 -0.18 -10.33
N TYR A 169 -19.79 -0.97 -11.35
CA TYR A 169 -20.10 -2.39 -11.21
C TYR A 169 -18.89 -3.23 -10.77
N LEU A 170 -17.65 -2.74 -10.96
CA LEU A 170 -16.42 -3.39 -10.49
C LEU A 170 -16.27 -3.32 -8.97
N GLY A 171 -16.97 -2.38 -8.30
CA GLY A 171 -16.93 -2.25 -6.85
C GLY A 171 -15.61 -1.74 -6.27
N LEU A 172 -14.74 -1.14 -7.10
CA LEU A 172 -13.48 -0.56 -6.64
C LEU A 172 -13.73 0.58 -5.66
N GLN A 173 -12.90 0.65 -4.62
CA GLN A 173 -12.97 1.64 -3.57
C GLN A 173 -11.79 2.60 -3.68
N PHE A 174 -12.10 3.88 -3.65
CA PHE A 174 -11.13 4.96 -3.71
C PHE A 174 -10.97 5.56 -2.32
N LEU A 175 -9.77 5.51 -1.78
CA LEU A 175 -9.41 6.02 -0.44
C LEU A 175 -8.48 7.23 -0.60
N PRO A 176 -9.02 8.47 -0.59
CA PRO A 176 -8.19 9.66 -0.71
C PRO A 176 -7.23 9.80 0.47
N TYR A 177 -5.97 10.16 0.22
CA TYR A 177 -4.98 10.47 1.24
C TYR A 177 -4.38 11.89 1.13
N HIS A 178 -4.60 12.55 0.00
CA HIS A 178 -4.27 13.95 -0.26
C HIS A 178 -5.33 14.59 -1.13
N VAL A 179 -5.16 15.86 -1.48
CA VAL A 179 -6.14 16.60 -2.30
C VAL A 179 -6.41 15.91 -3.64
N THR A 180 -5.40 15.25 -4.23
CA THR A 180 -5.52 14.58 -5.53
C THR A 180 -5.11 13.11 -5.51
N GLY A 181 -4.43 12.64 -4.47
CA GLY A 181 -3.95 11.26 -4.37
C GLY A 181 -4.98 10.32 -3.74
N CYS A 182 -5.08 9.09 -4.23
CA CYS A 182 -5.92 8.06 -3.65
C CYS A 182 -5.32 6.66 -3.85
N ASP A 183 -5.53 5.78 -2.85
CA ASP A 183 -5.40 4.34 -3.03
C ASP A 183 -6.69 3.79 -3.64
N ILE A 184 -6.56 2.80 -4.51
CA ILE A 184 -7.66 2.16 -5.22
C ILE A 184 -7.64 0.68 -4.91
N LEU A 185 -8.64 0.22 -4.16
CA LEU A 185 -8.70 -1.11 -3.59
C LEU A 185 -9.87 -1.91 -4.17
N ARG A 186 -9.74 -3.22 -4.19
CA ARG A 186 -10.85 -4.12 -4.49
C ARG A 186 -11.88 -4.14 -3.38
N ALA A 187 -13.12 -4.47 -3.71
CA ALA A 187 -14.16 -4.71 -2.72
C ALA A 187 -13.70 -5.78 -1.71
N GLY A 188 -13.82 -5.47 -0.41
CA GLY A 188 -13.41 -6.37 0.66
C GLY A 188 -11.93 -6.31 1.06
N GLN A 189 -11.11 -5.52 0.39
CA GLN A 189 -9.78 -5.14 0.86
C GLN A 189 -9.94 -3.92 1.76
N TYR A 190 -9.72 -4.06 3.07
CA TYR A 190 -9.81 -2.96 4.02
C TYR A 190 -8.63 -2.98 4.97
N LEU A 191 -7.90 -1.89 5.04
CA LEU A 191 -7.08 -1.55 6.21
C LEU A 191 -7.92 -1.16 7.43
N SER A 192 -9.25 -1.19 7.34
CA SER A 192 -10.13 -0.77 8.45
C SER A 192 -10.08 -1.67 9.68
N LEU A 193 -9.25 -2.70 9.70
CA LEU A 193 -8.81 -3.37 10.93
C LEU A 193 -8.00 -2.45 11.86
N ILE A 194 -7.61 -1.24 11.40
CA ILE A 194 -6.87 -0.24 12.18
C ILE A 194 -7.82 0.70 12.94
N HIS A 195 -9.12 0.68 12.66
CA HIS A 195 -10.13 1.48 13.35
C HIS A 195 -10.95 0.68 14.38
N ILE A 196 -10.28 -0.26 15.07
CA ILE A 196 -10.86 -0.92 16.25
C ILE A 196 -10.28 -0.31 17.52
#